data_50eb4d24cedd1006a22526e2ead3bc2f
#
_entry.id   50eb4d24cedd1006a22526e2ead3bc2f
#
_cell.length_a   1.000
_cell.length_b   1.000
_cell.length_c   1.000
_cell.angle_alpha   90.00
_cell.angle_beta   90.00
_cell.angle_gamma   90.00
#
_symmetry.space_group_name_H-M   'P 1'
#
loop_
_entity.id
_entity.type
_entity.pdbx_description
1 polymer ?
#
loop_
_entity_poly.entity_id
_entity_poly.type
_entity_poly.pdbx_seq_one_letter_code
_entity_poly.pdbx_strand_id
1 'polypeptide(L)'
;AAGPAPASLRAALALVDYREISLDTGLITLSRPGMQMTLNGIAQGYITDRIVHMLQAAGLEHALVDMGEIRGLARNPATPAWRVGLADPSDSARLLATVELRNQALSTSGGYGTPFDAQGRHHHIFDPRTGLSPARYRSVSVSAPTAAMADALSTAFCSMSLEDAQAIVDKHSLQAWFALPDGRLIRQG
;
A
#
# COMPACT_ATOMS: atom_id res chain seq x y z
N ALA A 1 22.03 -7.00 12.63
CA ALA A 1 21.64 -8.37 12.94
C ALA A 1 21.78 -9.22 11.68
N ALA A 2 22.23 -10.47 11.79
CA ALA A 2 22.16 -11.42 10.69
C ALA A 2 20.70 -11.76 10.46
N GLY A 3 20.27 -11.80 9.19
CA GLY A 3 18.93 -12.24 8.80
C GLY A 3 18.66 -13.72 9.18
N PRO A 4 17.47 -14.24 8.87
CA PRO A 4 17.14 -15.64 9.16
C PRO A 4 18.07 -16.59 8.40
N ALA A 5 18.32 -17.76 9.00
CA ALA A 5 19.11 -18.80 8.33
C ALA A 5 18.45 -19.20 6.99
N PRO A 6 19.22 -19.48 5.92
CA PRO A 6 18.67 -19.83 4.61
C PRO A 6 17.68 -21.01 4.63
N ALA A 7 17.89 -21.97 5.52
CA ALA A 7 16.97 -23.11 5.67
C ALA A 7 15.61 -22.67 6.25
N SER A 8 15.62 -21.80 7.25
CA SER A 8 14.39 -21.24 7.87
C SER A 8 13.63 -20.39 6.86
N LEU A 9 14.33 -19.59 6.06
CA LEU A 9 13.68 -18.77 5.01
C LEU A 9 13.02 -19.67 3.95
N ARG A 10 13.70 -20.72 3.47
CA ARG A 10 13.10 -21.67 2.52
C ARG A 10 11.87 -22.39 3.11
N ALA A 11 11.94 -22.78 4.37
CA ALA A 11 10.80 -23.43 5.03
C ALA A 11 9.59 -22.48 5.14
N ALA A 12 9.82 -21.20 5.47
CA ALA A 12 8.77 -20.19 5.50
C ALA A 12 8.17 -19.93 4.11
N LEU A 13 9.02 -19.75 3.07
CA LEU A 13 8.57 -19.52 1.70
C LEU A 13 7.74 -20.69 1.14
N ALA A 14 7.99 -21.92 1.55
CA ALA A 14 7.20 -23.08 1.16
C ALA A 14 5.73 -22.99 1.63
N LEU A 15 5.43 -22.15 2.63
CA LEU A 15 4.09 -21.90 3.16
C LEU A 15 3.42 -20.65 2.57
N VAL A 16 4.11 -19.90 1.70
CA VAL A 16 3.59 -18.67 1.09
C VAL A 16 2.92 -19.01 -0.24
N ASP A 17 1.61 -19.15 -0.23
CA ASP A 17 0.81 -19.33 -1.45
C ASP A 17 -0.62 -18.86 -1.21
N TYR A 18 -1.03 -17.74 -1.80
CA TYR A 18 -2.38 -17.19 -1.66
C TYR A 18 -3.47 -18.10 -2.25
N ARG A 19 -3.12 -18.99 -3.21
CA ARG A 19 -4.06 -19.95 -3.84
C ARG A 19 -4.52 -21.02 -2.88
N GLU A 20 -3.78 -21.21 -1.79
CA GLU A 20 -4.10 -22.14 -0.71
C GLU A 20 -5.00 -21.50 0.38
N ILE A 21 -5.51 -20.29 0.12
CA ILE A 21 -6.45 -19.59 0.99
C ILE A 21 -7.85 -19.70 0.39
N SER A 22 -8.75 -20.34 1.09
CA SER A 22 -10.17 -20.37 0.73
C SER A 22 -10.95 -19.38 1.59
N LEU A 23 -11.81 -18.61 0.94
CA LEU A 23 -12.70 -17.65 1.57
C LEU A 23 -14.14 -18.13 1.37
N ASP A 24 -14.83 -18.42 2.45
CA ASP A 24 -16.26 -18.74 2.46
C ASP A 24 -16.98 -17.83 3.45
N THR A 25 -18.31 -17.83 3.45
CA THR A 25 -19.12 -16.97 4.31
C THR A 25 -18.76 -17.17 5.80
N GLY A 26 -18.02 -16.21 6.34
CA GLY A 26 -17.57 -16.19 7.73
C GLY A 26 -16.40 -17.12 8.08
N LEU A 27 -15.77 -17.77 7.09
CA LEU A 27 -14.65 -18.69 7.32
C LEU A 27 -13.49 -18.41 6.35
N ILE A 28 -12.28 -18.32 6.91
CA ILE A 28 -11.02 -18.31 6.16
C ILE A 28 -10.31 -19.62 6.47
N THR A 29 -10.02 -20.39 5.43
CA THR A 29 -9.31 -21.68 5.56
C THR A 29 -7.94 -21.60 4.90
N LEU A 30 -6.91 -22.01 5.62
CA LEU A 30 -5.55 -22.20 5.14
C LEU A 30 -5.32 -23.68 4.93
N SER A 31 -5.06 -24.12 3.70
CA SER A 31 -5.09 -25.55 3.34
C SER A 31 -3.91 -26.36 3.89
N ARG A 32 -2.78 -25.71 4.21
CA ARG A 32 -1.58 -26.39 4.70
C ARG A 32 -1.29 -26.03 6.17
N PRO A 33 -0.99 -27.04 7.03
CA PRO A 33 -0.57 -26.79 8.41
C PRO A 33 0.66 -25.85 8.47
N GLY A 34 0.63 -24.91 9.42
CA GLY A 34 1.71 -23.94 9.61
C GLY A 34 1.61 -22.69 8.76
N MET A 35 0.69 -22.61 7.79
CA MET A 35 0.39 -21.33 7.11
C MET A 35 -0.16 -20.32 8.09
N GLN A 36 0.20 -19.06 7.86
CA GLN A 36 -0.30 -17.91 8.62
C GLN A 36 -0.69 -16.79 7.65
N MET A 37 -1.60 -15.93 8.06
CA MET A 37 -2.05 -14.78 7.29
C MET A 37 -1.94 -13.52 8.13
N THR A 38 -1.52 -12.42 7.52
CA THR A 38 -1.62 -11.08 8.09
C THR A 38 -2.48 -10.20 7.20
N LEU A 39 -3.18 -9.24 7.80
CA LEU A 39 -3.97 -8.23 7.10
C LEU A 39 -3.28 -6.85 7.12
N ASN A 40 -2.03 -6.76 7.57
CA ASN A 40 -1.33 -5.48 7.76
C ASN A 40 -1.20 -4.64 6.47
N GLY A 41 -1.23 -5.27 5.29
CA GLY A 41 -1.17 -4.58 4.00
C GLY A 41 -2.53 -4.14 3.44
N ILE A 42 -3.62 -4.23 4.22
CA ILE A 42 -4.97 -3.82 3.79
C ILE A 42 -5.85 -3.32 4.96
N ALA A 43 -5.48 -3.64 6.19
CA ALA A 43 -6.35 -3.39 7.34
C ALA A 43 -6.53 -1.89 7.61
N GLN A 44 -5.49 -1.10 7.43
CA GLN A 44 -5.52 0.34 7.68
C GLN A 44 -6.42 1.04 6.66
N GLY A 45 -6.29 0.69 5.38
CA GLY A 45 -7.18 1.15 4.33
C GLY A 45 -8.64 0.74 4.58
N TYR A 46 -8.89 -0.50 4.98
CA TYR A 46 -10.22 -0.96 5.34
C TYR A 46 -10.83 -0.18 6.51
N ILE A 47 -10.05 0.07 7.57
CA ILE A 47 -10.49 0.87 8.72
C ILE A 47 -10.82 2.29 8.29
N THR A 48 -9.98 2.91 7.45
CA THR A 48 -10.23 4.24 6.88
C THR A 48 -11.55 4.29 6.13
N ASP A 49 -11.83 3.31 5.26
CA ASP A 49 -13.11 3.23 4.54
C ASP A 49 -14.30 3.05 5.50
N ARG A 50 -14.15 2.25 6.57
CA ARG A 50 -15.20 2.08 7.59
C ARG A 50 -15.51 3.39 8.33
N ILE A 51 -14.49 4.14 8.74
CA ILE A 51 -14.65 5.45 9.38
C ILE A 51 -15.34 6.44 8.42
N VAL A 52 -14.93 6.46 7.16
CA VAL A 52 -15.55 7.28 6.12
C VAL A 52 -17.04 6.97 5.97
N HIS A 53 -17.44 5.70 5.91
CA HIS A 53 -18.85 5.32 5.86
C HIS A 53 -19.62 5.78 7.10
N MET A 54 -19.02 5.71 8.30
CA MET A 54 -19.65 6.20 9.53
C MET A 54 -19.85 7.71 9.49
N LEU A 55 -18.87 8.47 9.02
CA LEU A 55 -18.96 9.92 8.89
C LEU A 55 -20.04 10.33 7.87
N GLN A 56 -20.12 9.63 6.74
CA GLN A 56 -21.17 9.84 5.74
C GLN A 56 -22.56 9.56 6.31
N ALA A 57 -22.71 8.46 7.05
CA ALA A 57 -23.97 8.12 7.73
C ALA A 57 -24.39 9.15 8.80
N ALA A 58 -23.40 9.87 9.37
CA ALA A 58 -23.63 10.98 10.29
C ALA A 58 -23.88 12.33 9.57
N GLY A 59 -23.99 12.34 8.22
CA GLY A 59 -24.30 13.51 7.42
C GLY A 59 -23.08 14.33 6.97
N LEU A 60 -21.85 13.83 7.13
CA LEU A 60 -20.64 14.52 6.66
C LEU A 60 -20.43 14.22 5.18
N GLU A 61 -20.73 15.18 4.31
CA GLU A 61 -20.64 15.01 2.86
C GLU A 61 -19.25 15.37 2.28
N HIS A 62 -18.52 16.27 2.93
CA HIS A 62 -17.25 16.78 2.46
C HIS A 62 -16.20 16.69 3.55
N ALA A 63 -15.20 15.84 3.37
CA ALA A 63 -14.09 15.70 4.30
C ALA A 63 -12.83 15.14 3.61
N LEU A 64 -11.67 15.47 4.15
CA LEU A 64 -10.44 14.77 3.93
C LEU A 64 -10.12 14.00 5.22
N VAL A 65 -10.21 12.70 5.17
CA VAL A 65 -9.96 11.80 6.31
C VAL A 65 -8.55 11.24 6.16
N ASP A 66 -7.74 11.39 7.19
CA ASP A 66 -6.40 10.82 7.29
C ASP A 66 -6.34 9.95 8.55
N MET A 67 -6.20 8.64 8.34
CA MET A 67 -6.07 7.62 9.38
C MET A 67 -4.78 6.80 9.18
N GLY A 68 -3.77 7.45 8.55
CA GLY A 68 -2.59 6.82 7.98
C GLY A 68 -2.76 6.54 6.48
N GLU A 69 -3.97 6.18 6.06
CA GLU A 69 -4.42 6.21 4.68
C GLU A 69 -5.38 7.38 4.48
N ILE A 70 -5.26 8.07 3.34
CA ILE A 70 -6.02 9.29 3.07
C ILE A 70 -7.25 8.96 2.22
N ARG A 71 -8.42 9.49 2.61
CA ARG A 71 -9.67 9.36 1.85
C ARG A 71 -10.34 10.72 1.71
N GLY A 72 -10.41 11.21 0.47
CA GLY A 72 -11.19 12.40 0.13
C GLY A 72 -12.66 12.03 -0.11
N LEU A 73 -13.57 12.59 0.71
CA LEU A 73 -15.02 12.49 0.50
C LEU A 73 -15.48 13.58 -0.43
N ALA A 74 -16.23 13.19 -1.48
CA ALA A 74 -16.72 14.09 -2.50
C ALA A 74 -15.60 15.01 -3.03
N ARG A 75 -15.84 16.30 -3.06
CA ARG A 75 -14.86 17.33 -3.41
C ARG A 75 -14.69 18.30 -2.24
N ASN A 76 -13.58 18.97 -2.20
CA ASN A 76 -13.42 20.12 -1.30
C ASN A 76 -14.46 21.21 -1.68
N PRO A 77 -15.28 21.71 -0.75
CA PRO A 77 -16.27 22.75 -1.06
C PRO A 77 -15.66 24.04 -1.63
N ALA A 78 -14.44 24.38 -1.24
CA ALA A 78 -13.74 25.60 -1.64
C ALA A 78 -12.90 25.43 -2.92
N THR A 79 -12.61 24.17 -3.34
CA THR A 79 -11.75 23.88 -4.48
C THR A 79 -12.27 22.67 -5.26
N PRO A 80 -11.87 22.47 -6.54
CA PRO A 80 -12.33 21.34 -7.36
C PRO A 80 -11.95 19.96 -6.82
N ALA A 81 -10.91 19.87 -5.96
CA ALA A 81 -10.39 18.62 -5.42
C ALA A 81 -9.70 18.83 -4.08
N TRP A 82 -9.52 17.75 -3.31
CA TRP A 82 -8.59 17.71 -2.19
C TRP A 82 -7.17 17.60 -2.72
N ARG A 83 -6.24 18.37 -2.17
CA ARG A 83 -4.83 18.34 -2.59
C ARG A 83 -3.99 17.70 -1.50
N VAL A 84 -3.30 16.62 -1.84
CA VAL A 84 -2.46 15.83 -0.94
C VAL A 84 -1.03 15.79 -1.48
N GLY A 85 -0.05 16.09 -0.62
CA GLY A 85 1.37 16.03 -0.97
C GLY A 85 1.94 14.61 -0.83
N LEU A 86 2.72 14.18 -1.81
CA LEU A 86 3.57 12.99 -1.69
C LEU A 86 4.92 13.42 -1.14
N ALA A 87 5.21 13.11 0.12
CA ALA A 87 6.47 13.46 0.76
C ALA A 87 7.64 12.63 0.21
N ASP A 88 8.81 13.22 0.13
CA ASP A 88 10.04 12.49 -0.16
C ASP A 88 10.42 11.60 1.04
N PRO A 89 10.57 10.27 0.85
CA PRO A 89 10.96 9.37 1.94
C PRO A 89 12.29 9.71 2.64
N SER A 90 13.16 10.49 2.00
CA SER A 90 14.45 10.91 2.59
C SER A 90 14.40 12.29 3.24
N ASP A 91 13.38 13.09 2.92
CA ASP A 91 13.20 14.45 3.44
C ASP A 91 11.71 14.78 3.47
N SER A 92 11.07 14.54 4.59
CA SER A 92 9.61 14.74 4.74
C SER A 92 9.16 16.20 4.55
N ALA A 93 10.08 17.16 4.58
CA ALA A 93 9.77 18.57 4.27
C ALA A 93 9.68 18.83 2.76
N ARG A 94 10.20 17.91 1.94
CA ARG A 94 10.17 17.99 0.48
C ARG A 94 8.99 17.19 -0.08
N LEU A 95 8.26 17.79 -1.00
CA LEU A 95 7.23 17.09 -1.76
C LEU A 95 7.79 16.61 -3.11
N LEU A 96 7.52 15.35 -3.44
CA LEU A 96 7.80 14.77 -4.76
C LEU A 96 6.72 15.16 -5.77
N ALA A 97 5.46 15.23 -5.32
CA ALA A 97 4.32 15.59 -6.15
C ALA A 97 3.15 16.06 -5.27
N THR A 98 2.14 16.65 -5.92
CA THR A 98 0.81 16.89 -5.32
C THR A 98 -0.22 16.11 -6.12
N VAL A 99 -1.07 15.38 -5.42
CA VAL A 99 -2.16 14.56 -5.98
C VAL A 99 -3.49 15.23 -5.68
N GLU A 100 -4.36 15.29 -6.67
CA GLU A 100 -5.75 15.76 -6.51
C GLU A 100 -6.67 14.56 -6.29
N LEU A 101 -7.40 14.57 -5.18
CA LEU A 101 -8.36 13.52 -4.84
C LEU A 101 -9.79 14.06 -5.00
N ARG A 102 -10.60 13.34 -5.78
CA ARG A 102 -12.03 13.62 -6.00
C ARG A 102 -12.82 12.36 -5.71
N ASN A 103 -13.30 12.22 -4.48
CA ASN A 103 -13.94 10.99 -4.00
C ASN A 103 -13.05 9.74 -4.16
N GLN A 104 -11.78 9.90 -3.90
CA GLN A 104 -10.75 8.86 -4.02
C GLN A 104 -9.93 8.75 -2.75
N ALA A 105 -9.24 7.64 -2.62
CA ALA A 105 -8.23 7.41 -1.59
C ALA A 105 -6.82 7.55 -2.15
N LEU A 106 -5.86 7.74 -1.26
CA LEU A 106 -4.43 7.69 -1.52
C LEU A 106 -3.74 6.95 -0.38
N SER A 107 -2.95 5.96 -0.72
CA SER A 107 -2.09 5.23 0.20
C SER A 107 -0.64 5.27 -0.27
N THR A 108 0.30 5.27 0.66
CA THR A 108 1.73 5.23 0.37
C THR A 108 2.42 4.17 1.21
N SER A 109 3.05 3.21 0.54
CA SER A 109 3.86 2.17 1.15
C SER A 109 5.35 2.37 0.87
N GLY A 110 6.20 2.03 1.85
CA GLY A 110 7.65 2.08 1.68
C GLY A 110 8.39 1.46 2.85
N GLY A 111 9.59 0.96 2.59
CA GLY A 111 10.42 0.28 3.59
C GLY A 111 10.87 1.16 4.76
N TYR A 112 10.91 2.47 4.57
CA TYR A 112 11.34 3.44 5.56
C TYR A 112 10.44 3.50 6.82
N GLY A 113 9.18 3.08 6.71
CA GLY A 113 8.23 3.13 7.82
C GLY A 113 8.61 2.20 8.98
N THR A 114 9.20 1.02 8.71
CA THR A 114 9.61 0.07 9.74
C THR A 114 10.86 -0.69 9.29
N PRO A 115 12.04 -0.07 9.33
CA PRO A 115 13.30 -0.75 9.03
C PRO A 115 13.72 -1.68 10.17
N PHE A 116 14.33 -2.81 9.84
CA PHE A 116 14.88 -3.78 10.78
C PHE A 116 16.39 -3.65 10.95
N ASP A 117 17.06 -2.89 10.09
CA ASP A 117 18.48 -2.56 10.20
C ASP A 117 18.72 -1.05 10.01
N ALA A 118 19.87 -0.57 10.52
CA ALA A 118 20.23 0.84 10.46
C ALA A 118 20.41 1.38 9.02
N GLN A 119 20.61 0.51 8.05
CA GLN A 119 20.76 0.86 6.64
C GLN A 119 19.44 0.80 5.87
N GLY A 120 18.33 0.37 6.50
CA GLY A 120 17.03 0.25 5.86
C GLY A 120 16.93 -0.81 4.74
N ARG A 121 17.90 -1.75 4.69
CA ARG A 121 17.92 -2.82 3.67
C ARG A 121 16.89 -3.90 3.95
N HIS A 122 16.59 -4.12 5.22
CA HIS A 122 15.57 -5.05 5.67
C HIS A 122 14.45 -4.28 6.35
N HIS A 123 13.24 -4.50 5.92
CA HIS A 123 12.05 -3.80 6.40
C HIS A 123 10.80 -4.72 6.32
N HIS A 124 9.69 -4.25 6.84
CA HIS A 124 8.45 -5.01 7.04
C HIS A 124 7.72 -5.46 5.76
N ILE A 125 8.04 -4.89 4.59
CA ILE A 125 7.49 -5.35 3.31
C ILE A 125 8.41 -6.45 2.77
N PHE A 126 7.82 -7.58 2.38
CA PHE A 126 8.55 -8.73 1.84
C PHE A 126 8.03 -9.08 0.44
N ASP A 127 8.95 -9.40 -0.47
CA ASP A 127 8.60 -10.03 -1.74
C ASP A 127 8.26 -11.51 -1.46
N PRO A 128 7.02 -11.95 -1.71
CA PRO A 128 6.59 -13.33 -1.40
C PRO A 128 7.32 -14.40 -2.21
N ARG A 129 8.02 -14.02 -3.29
CA ARG A 129 8.80 -14.93 -4.12
C ARG A 129 10.19 -15.20 -3.54
N THR A 130 10.75 -14.24 -2.84
CA THR A 130 12.13 -14.31 -2.34
C THR A 130 12.20 -14.32 -0.81
N GLY A 131 11.17 -13.83 -0.11
CA GLY A 131 11.15 -13.62 1.33
C GLY A 131 12.07 -12.50 1.80
N LEU A 132 12.58 -11.68 0.89
CA LEU A 132 13.45 -10.55 1.17
C LEU A 132 12.70 -9.23 0.99
N SER A 133 13.18 -8.19 1.65
CA SER A 133 12.65 -6.85 1.46
C SER A 133 13.03 -6.32 0.08
N PRO A 134 12.07 -5.87 -0.75
CA PRO A 134 12.37 -5.33 -2.07
C PRO A 134 13.03 -3.96 -1.96
N ALA A 135 14.02 -3.68 -2.83
CA ALA A 135 14.73 -2.41 -2.91
C ALA A 135 14.45 -1.65 -4.22
N ARG A 136 13.34 -1.98 -4.92
CA ARG A 136 13.01 -1.38 -6.23
C ARG A 136 12.64 0.07 -6.11
N TYR A 137 11.88 0.42 -5.08
CA TYR A 137 11.31 1.75 -4.88
C TYR A 137 11.58 2.19 -3.44
N ARG A 138 11.76 3.49 -3.26
CA ARG A 138 11.82 4.12 -1.94
C ARG A 138 10.42 4.23 -1.33
N SER A 139 9.42 4.52 -2.17
CA SER A 139 8.01 4.49 -1.85
C SER A 139 7.18 4.25 -3.09
N VAL A 140 5.97 3.72 -2.88
CA VAL A 140 4.94 3.59 -3.90
C VAL A 140 3.65 4.19 -3.35
N SER A 141 3.07 5.13 -4.08
CA SER A 141 1.77 5.73 -3.75
C SER A 141 0.74 5.30 -4.78
N VAL A 142 -0.47 4.98 -4.34
CA VAL A 142 -1.57 4.57 -5.23
C VAL A 142 -2.81 5.37 -4.88
N SER A 143 -3.44 5.99 -5.90
CA SER A 143 -4.78 6.53 -5.80
C SER A 143 -5.80 5.56 -6.38
N ALA A 144 -6.84 5.25 -5.58
CA ALA A 144 -7.86 4.26 -5.90
C ALA A 144 -9.25 4.72 -5.40
N PRO A 145 -10.35 4.05 -5.85
CA PRO A 145 -11.70 4.37 -5.37
C PRO A 145 -11.91 4.17 -3.87
N THR A 146 -11.19 3.24 -3.24
CA THR A 146 -11.28 2.93 -1.80
C THR A 146 -9.90 2.94 -1.15
N ALA A 147 -9.84 3.23 0.15
CA ALA A 147 -8.60 3.21 0.89
C ALA A 147 -8.05 1.79 1.03
N ALA A 148 -8.90 0.79 1.19
CA ALA A 148 -8.49 -0.62 1.22
C ALA A 148 -7.77 -1.04 -0.08
N MET A 149 -8.27 -0.61 -1.25
CA MET A 149 -7.64 -0.91 -2.53
C MET A 149 -6.31 -0.16 -2.70
N ALA A 150 -6.26 1.12 -2.32
CA ALA A 150 -5.05 1.92 -2.37
C ALA A 150 -3.94 1.33 -1.49
N ASP A 151 -4.27 0.94 -0.24
CA ASP A 151 -3.37 0.31 0.74
C ASP A 151 -2.82 -1.03 0.22
N ALA A 152 -3.71 -1.93 -0.20
CA ALA A 152 -3.31 -3.24 -0.74
C ALA A 152 -2.38 -3.11 -1.95
N LEU A 153 -2.70 -2.23 -2.90
CA LEU A 153 -1.93 -2.09 -4.13
C LEU A 153 -0.62 -1.33 -3.93
N SER A 154 -0.57 -0.29 -3.07
CA SER A 154 0.69 0.39 -2.77
C SER A 154 1.71 -0.58 -2.16
N THR A 155 1.25 -1.48 -1.27
CA THR A 155 2.09 -2.53 -0.68
C THR A 155 2.52 -3.57 -1.72
N ALA A 156 1.59 -4.09 -2.54
CA ALA A 156 1.89 -5.09 -3.56
C ALA A 156 2.88 -4.56 -4.61
N PHE A 157 2.69 -3.34 -5.07
CA PHE A 157 3.54 -2.72 -6.08
C PHE A 157 4.98 -2.50 -5.62
N CYS A 158 5.24 -2.44 -4.31
CA CYS A 158 6.62 -2.40 -3.80
C CYS A 158 7.49 -3.58 -4.29
N SER A 159 6.88 -4.74 -4.56
CA SER A 159 7.57 -5.96 -5.01
C SER A 159 7.45 -6.22 -6.52
N MET A 160 6.62 -5.45 -7.24
CA MET A 160 6.32 -5.65 -8.66
C MET A 160 7.25 -4.85 -9.57
N SER A 161 7.40 -5.27 -10.83
CA SER A 161 8.01 -4.45 -11.87
C SER A 161 7.07 -3.30 -12.26
N LEU A 162 7.62 -2.24 -12.89
CA LEU A 162 6.78 -1.17 -13.43
C LEU A 162 5.81 -1.69 -14.51
N GLU A 163 6.25 -2.65 -15.31
CA GLU A 163 5.42 -3.27 -16.36
C GLU A 163 4.24 -4.04 -15.78
N ASP A 164 4.48 -4.89 -14.76
CA ASP A 164 3.42 -5.63 -14.08
C ASP A 164 2.43 -4.70 -13.35
N ALA A 165 2.95 -3.66 -12.71
CA ALA A 165 2.13 -2.65 -12.04
C ALA A 165 1.27 -1.87 -13.04
N GLN A 166 1.81 -1.49 -14.22
CA GLN A 166 1.10 -0.79 -15.26
C GLN A 166 -0.14 -1.56 -15.73
N ALA A 167 -0.01 -2.86 -15.93
CA ALA A 167 -1.15 -3.70 -16.33
C ALA A 167 -2.32 -3.65 -15.32
N ILE A 168 -2.01 -3.56 -14.02
CA ILE A 168 -3.03 -3.43 -12.97
C ILE A 168 -3.60 -2.01 -12.93
N VAL A 169 -2.73 -1.00 -13.05
CA VAL A 169 -3.11 0.43 -13.11
C VAL A 169 -4.12 0.64 -14.24
N ASP A 170 -3.82 0.16 -15.44
CA ASP A 170 -4.68 0.30 -16.62
C ASP A 170 -6.01 -0.45 -16.45
N LYS A 171 -5.94 -1.70 -15.99
CA LYS A 171 -7.11 -2.56 -15.79
C LYS A 171 -8.13 -1.95 -14.83
N HIS A 172 -7.67 -1.23 -13.81
CA HIS A 172 -8.51 -0.68 -12.75
C HIS A 172 -8.64 0.85 -12.80
N SER A 173 -8.10 1.50 -13.84
CA SER A 173 -8.12 2.96 -14.03
C SER A 173 -7.60 3.71 -12.81
N LEU A 174 -6.45 3.27 -12.29
CA LEU A 174 -5.80 3.83 -11.11
C LEU A 174 -4.76 4.89 -11.49
N GLN A 175 -4.18 5.52 -10.47
CA GLN A 175 -2.96 6.31 -10.62
C GLN A 175 -1.93 5.79 -9.59
N ALA A 176 -0.69 5.63 -10.02
CA ALA A 176 0.40 5.19 -9.17
C ALA A 176 1.65 6.05 -9.36
N TRP A 177 2.40 6.26 -8.27
CA TRP A 177 3.65 7.01 -8.25
C TRP A 177 4.72 6.15 -7.59
N PHE A 178 5.84 5.98 -8.27
CA PHE A 178 6.97 5.16 -7.85
C PHE A 178 8.18 6.07 -7.63
N ALA A 179 8.59 6.28 -6.38
CA ALA A 179 9.81 6.99 -6.04
C ALA A 179 10.99 6.03 -6.17
N LEU A 180 11.86 6.27 -7.14
CA LEU A 180 13.01 5.43 -7.41
C LEU A 180 14.17 5.70 -6.43
N PRO A 181 15.12 4.75 -6.26
CA PRO A 181 16.31 4.95 -5.43
C PRO A 181 17.19 6.14 -5.88
N ASP A 182 17.19 6.47 -7.16
CA ASP A 182 17.93 7.61 -7.73
C ASP A 182 17.23 8.97 -7.57
N GLY A 183 16.07 9.00 -6.91
CA GLY A 183 15.29 10.21 -6.63
C GLY A 183 14.31 10.60 -7.73
N ARG A 184 14.23 9.87 -8.84
CA ARG A 184 13.21 10.10 -9.87
C ARG A 184 11.85 9.61 -9.37
N LEU A 185 10.79 10.30 -9.81
CA LEU A 185 9.41 9.88 -9.62
C LEU A 185 8.82 9.45 -10.97
N ILE A 186 8.34 8.21 -11.04
CA ILE A 186 7.60 7.69 -12.20
C ILE A 186 6.12 7.70 -11.85
N ARG A 187 5.29 8.20 -12.76
CA ARG A 187 3.83 8.15 -12.67
C ARG A 187 3.27 7.20 -13.72
N GLN A 188 2.26 6.45 -13.34
CA GLN A 188 1.45 5.58 -14.20
C GLN A 188 -0.04 5.90 -14.00
N GLY A 189 -0.83 5.91 -15.07
CA GLY A 189 -2.25 6.26 -15.08
C GLY A 189 -2.58 7.71 -15.31
#